data_f5b56e72f0fb908432cc31f5723018c7
#
_entry.id   f5b56e72f0fb908432cc31f5723018c7
#
_cell.length_a   1.000
_cell.length_b   1.000
_cell.length_c   1.000
_cell.angle_alpha   90.00
_cell.angle_beta   90.00
_cell.angle_gamma   90.00
#
_symmetry.space_group_name_H-M   'P 1'
#
loop_
_entity.id
_entity.type
_entity.pdbx_description
1 polymer ?
#
loop_
_entity_poly.entity_id
_entity_poly.type
_entity_poly.pdbx_seq_one_letter_code
_entity_poly.pdbx_strand_id
1 'polypeptide(L)'
;MMIGKYYRNREERCISGGTGCGVVYLSGCDMHCAYCLVYEISQKGAGTPATPRQLADLLLSLQERGVSHISLANVEPSAGEVVEAITIARERGLALPLLNNFNGYAPAALTRRLLPYFQGYVMDFKYADAALGERLSAAPAYPARAVENLALLSSHYGPNRYAENGLLQSGVLLRHLILPGAWQNTEEALRLLAKHNPCGYPLSLLPDFVPEGNTAAVLSPPYTVPAGRLRQLQALAAELGISLL
;
A
#
# COMPACT_ATOMS: atom_id res chain seq x y z
N MET A 1 14.87 -6.46 12.62
CA MET A 1 13.51 -5.95 12.36
C MET A 1 12.53 -6.36 13.45
N MET A 2 11.32 -5.83 13.43
CA MET A 2 10.24 -6.26 14.33
C MET A 2 9.00 -6.58 13.51
N ILE A 3 8.30 -7.68 13.84
CA ILE A 3 7.01 -8.06 13.24
C ILE A 3 5.91 -7.56 14.16
N GLY A 4 5.11 -6.61 13.68
CA GLY A 4 4.02 -6.00 14.44
C GLY A 4 2.80 -6.91 14.53
N LYS A 5 2.23 -7.30 13.40
CA LYS A 5 1.12 -8.25 13.31
C LYS A 5 1.08 -8.93 11.94
N TYR A 6 0.38 -10.05 11.86
CA TYR A 6 0.04 -10.69 10.59
C TYR A 6 -1.34 -11.32 10.66
N TYR A 7 -2.03 -11.31 9.51
CA TYR A 7 -3.38 -11.88 9.41
C TYR A 7 -3.73 -12.19 7.94
N ARG A 8 -4.86 -12.84 7.72
CA ARG A 8 -5.42 -13.07 6.39
C ARG A 8 -6.42 -11.98 6.05
N ASN A 9 -6.17 -11.25 4.96
CA ASN A 9 -7.05 -10.21 4.42
C ASN A 9 -7.85 -10.72 3.22
N ARG A 10 -9.02 -10.14 2.96
CA ARG A 10 -9.91 -10.49 1.84
C ARG A 10 -10.40 -9.26 1.07
N GLU A 11 -9.67 -8.14 1.17
CA GLU A 11 -10.00 -6.94 0.41
C GLU A 11 -9.89 -7.20 -1.10
N GLU A 12 -9.09 -6.54 -1.85
CA GLU A 12 -9.06 -6.62 -3.31
C GLU A 12 -9.04 -8.07 -3.83
N ARG A 13 -10.08 -8.44 -4.59
CA ARG A 13 -10.28 -9.83 -5.06
C ARG A 13 -9.13 -10.35 -5.92
N CYS A 14 -8.48 -9.47 -6.67
CA CYS A 14 -7.35 -9.83 -7.54
C CYS A 14 -6.07 -10.23 -6.78
N ILE A 15 -5.97 -9.95 -5.48
CA ILE A 15 -4.87 -10.42 -4.63
C ILE A 15 -5.33 -11.36 -3.50
N SER A 16 -6.60 -11.32 -3.14
CA SER A 16 -7.14 -12.18 -2.08
C SER A 16 -7.78 -13.46 -2.61
N GLY A 17 -8.31 -13.45 -3.84
CA GLY A 17 -9.00 -14.59 -4.42
C GLY A 17 -10.07 -15.17 -3.51
N GLY A 18 -10.25 -16.49 -3.56
CA GLY A 18 -11.13 -17.22 -2.64
C GLY A 18 -10.48 -17.55 -1.28
N THR A 19 -9.16 -17.55 -1.21
CA THR A 19 -8.40 -18.02 -0.03
C THR A 19 -7.86 -16.90 0.86
N GLY A 20 -7.85 -15.67 0.39
CA GLY A 20 -7.32 -14.49 1.09
C GLY A 20 -5.83 -14.25 0.85
N CYS A 21 -5.38 -13.03 1.13
CA CYS A 21 -3.99 -12.58 1.11
C CYS A 21 -3.42 -12.61 2.53
N GLY A 22 -2.22 -13.15 2.72
CA GLY A 22 -1.48 -13.05 3.99
C GLY A 22 -0.84 -11.67 4.10
N VAL A 23 -1.22 -10.86 5.09
CA VAL A 23 -0.64 -9.54 5.31
C VAL A 23 0.28 -9.57 6.53
N VAL A 24 1.51 -9.08 6.37
CA VAL A 24 2.49 -8.95 7.46
C VAL A 24 2.87 -7.49 7.60
N TYR A 25 2.66 -6.92 8.78
CA TYR A 25 3.10 -5.56 9.13
C TYR A 25 4.42 -5.61 9.88
N LEU A 26 5.41 -4.93 9.34
CA LEU A 26 6.67 -4.66 10.03
C LEU A 26 6.56 -3.36 10.84
N SER A 27 7.32 -3.24 11.91
CA SER A 27 7.29 -2.05 12.76
C SER A 27 8.15 -0.93 12.21
N GLY A 28 7.71 0.30 12.46
CA GLY A 28 8.28 1.51 11.87
C GLY A 28 7.62 1.91 10.56
N CYS A 29 7.76 3.17 10.18
CA CYS A 29 7.31 3.72 8.90
C CYS A 29 8.11 5.00 8.64
N ASP A 30 8.37 5.31 7.39
CA ASP A 30 9.00 6.56 6.94
C ASP A 30 8.02 7.74 6.85
N MET A 31 6.72 7.48 7.08
CA MET A 31 5.68 8.49 7.25
C MET A 31 5.12 8.49 8.67
N HIS A 32 4.64 9.65 9.13
CA HIS A 32 4.05 9.83 10.46
C HIS A 32 2.55 10.17 10.38
N CYS A 33 1.78 9.32 9.68
CA CYS A 33 0.35 9.53 9.49
C CYS A 33 -0.37 9.55 10.85
N ALA A 34 -0.97 10.69 11.20
CA ALA A 34 -1.72 10.83 12.45
C ALA A 34 -2.93 9.89 12.55
N TYR A 35 -3.48 9.49 11.39
CA TYR A 35 -4.64 8.59 11.25
C TYR A 35 -4.26 7.14 10.88
N CYS A 36 -3.06 6.69 11.24
CA CYS A 36 -2.60 5.37 10.87
C CYS A 36 -3.38 4.27 11.59
N LEU A 37 -4.00 3.34 10.85
CA LEU A 37 -4.73 2.17 11.40
C LEU A 37 -3.85 1.22 12.21
N VAL A 38 -2.53 1.32 12.03
CA VAL A 38 -1.54 0.51 12.75
C VAL A 38 -0.55 1.42 13.51
N TYR A 39 -1.07 2.48 14.11
CA TYR A 39 -0.29 3.54 14.75
C TYR A 39 0.72 3.01 15.77
N GLU A 40 0.32 2.07 16.63
CA GLU A 40 1.19 1.46 17.62
C GLU A 40 2.38 0.72 16.97
N ILE A 41 2.13 0.04 15.83
CA ILE A 41 3.15 -0.68 15.08
C ILE A 41 4.06 0.30 14.32
N SER A 42 3.45 1.21 13.55
CA SER A 42 4.18 2.09 12.63
C SER A 42 4.90 3.23 13.33
N GLN A 43 4.30 3.82 14.40
CA GLN A 43 4.83 5.01 15.06
C GLN A 43 5.50 4.72 16.39
N LYS A 44 5.00 3.73 17.15
CA LYS A 44 5.56 3.37 18.47
C LYS A 44 6.45 2.13 18.43
N GLY A 45 6.60 1.49 17.27
CA GLY A 45 7.47 0.35 17.11
C GLY A 45 6.98 -0.92 17.82
N ALA A 46 5.68 -1.02 18.11
CA ALA A 46 5.12 -2.21 18.74
C ALA A 46 5.31 -3.45 17.84
N GLY A 47 5.72 -4.56 18.44
CA GLY A 47 5.91 -5.82 17.73
C GLY A 47 6.85 -6.77 18.47
N THR A 48 7.14 -7.89 17.83
CA THR A 48 8.07 -8.91 18.33
C THR A 48 9.37 -8.84 17.55
N PRO A 49 10.54 -8.73 18.19
CA PRO A 49 11.82 -8.83 17.51
C PRO A 49 11.92 -10.10 16.67
N ALA A 50 12.38 -9.98 15.44
CA ALA A 50 12.52 -11.10 14.55
C ALA A 50 13.79 -10.99 13.70
N THR A 51 14.44 -12.13 13.44
CA THR A 51 15.52 -12.27 12.49
C THR A 51 14.97 -12.45 11.07
N PRO A 52 15.79 -12.24 10.02
CA PRO A 52 15.40 -12.56 8.65
C PRO A 52 14.90 -14.01 8.47
N ARG A 53 15.54 -14.97 9.16
CA ARG A 53 15.12 -16.37 9.14
C ARG A 53 13.72 -16.58 9.72
N GLN A 54 13.38 -15.91 10.82
CA GLN A 54 12.06 -16.00 11.42
C GLN A 54 10.97 -15.36 10.54
N LEU A 55 11.28 -14.25 9.86
CA LEU A 55 10.37 -13.72 8.85
C LEU A 55 10.21 -14.70 7.68
N ALA A 56 11.28 -15.33 7.20
CA ALA A 56 11.20 -16.37 6.17
C ALA A 56 10.32 -17.54 6.59
N ASP A 57 10.45 -18.02 7.83
CA ASP A 57 9.60 -19.06 8.42
C ASP A 57 8.12 -18.65 8.42
N LEU A 58 7.82 -17.41 8.77
CA LEU A 58 6.47 -16.88 8.72
C LEU A 58 5.91 -16.85 7.29
N LEU A 59 6.70 -16.39 6.30
CA LEU A 59 6.27 -16.37 4.90
C LEU A 59 5.92 -17.76 4.38
N LEU A 60 6.75 -18.76 4.70
CA LEU A 60 6.51 -20.16 4.35
C LEU A 60 5.26 -20.71 5.05
N SER A 61 5.05 -20.39 6.32
CA SER A 61 3.85 -20.81 7.05
C SER A 61 2.56 -20.21 6.47
N LEU A 62 2.61 -18.97 5.95
CA LEU A 62 1.47 -18.37 5.25
C LEU A 62 1.17 -19.10 3.94
N GLN A 63 2.21 -19.51 3.20
CA GLN A 63 2.05 -20.35 2.01
C GLN A 63 1.38 -21.68 2.34
N GLU A 64 1.84 -22.37 3.39
CA GLU A 64 1.24 -23.63 3.85
C GLU A 64 -0.22 -23.49 4.25
N ARG A 65 -0.63 -22.31 4.76
CA ARG A 65 -2.02 -21.98 5.07
C ARG A 65 -2.88 -21.70 3.82
N GLY A 66 -2.30 -21.77 2.61
CA GLY A 66 -3.02 -21.68 1.35
C GLY A 66 -3.50 -20.26 1.00
N VAL A 67 -2.83 -19.19 1.46
CA VAL A 67 -3.13 -17.83 0.99
C VAL A 67 -2.75 -17.68 -0.48
N SER A 68 -3.42 -16.77 -1.20
CA SER A 68 -3.15 -16.53 -2.63
C SER A 68 -1.89 -15.69 -2.87
N HIS A 69 -1.64 -14.72 -2.01
CA HIS A 69 -0.52 -13.78 -2.05
C HIS A 69 -0.02 -13.51 -0.63
N ILE A 70 1.18 -12.97 -0.52
CA ILE A 70 1.67 -12.40 0.73
C ILE A 70 2.00 -10.92 0.50
N SER A 71 1.44 -10.04 1.32
CA SER A 71 1.64 -8.60 1.28
C SER A 71 2.45 -8.16 2.50
N LEU A 72 3.60 -7.53 2.28
CA LEU A 72 4.46 -6.99 3.34
C LEU A 72 4.24 -5.48 3.42
N ALA A 73 3.91 -4.97 4.60
CA ALA A 73 3.71 -3.55 4.85
C ALA A 73 4.83 -2.98 5.73
N ASN A 74 5.17 -1.71 5.50
CA ASN A 74 6.25 -1.00 6.18
C ASN A 74 7.63 -1.66 5.96
N VAL A 75 7.91 -2.07 4.74
CA VAL A 75 9.16 -2.74 4.34
C VAL A 75 10.37 -1.82 4.46
N GLU A 76 10.20 -0.54 4.15
CA GLU A 76 11.24 0.42 3.89
C GLU A 76 12.23 0.61 5.06
N PRO A 77 11.77 0.74 6.32
CA PRO A 77 12.69 0.89 7.47
C PRO A 77 13.59 -0.33 7.73
N SER A 78 13.15 -1.52 7.30
CA SER A 78 13.88 -2.78 7.47
C SER A 78 14.26 -3.45 6.15
N ALA A 79 14.40 -2.68 5.08
CA ALA A 79 14.53 -3.18 3.72
C ALA A 79 15.65 -4.23 3.54
N GLY A 80 16.81 -4.05 4.16
CA GLY A 80 17.92 -5.00 4.08
C GLY A 80 17.57 -6.36 4.68
N GLU A 81 17.00 -6.36 5.88
CA GLU A 81 16.58 -7.59 6.59
C GLU A 81 15.41 -8.29 5.87
N VAL A 82 14.50 -7.51 5.26
CA VAL A 82 13.39 -8.05 4.47
C VAL A 82 13.90 -8.73 3.20
N VAL A 83 14.85 -8.12 2.50
CA VAL A 83 15.48 -8.72 1.31
C VAL A 83 16.15 -10.04 1.67
N GLU A 84 16.91 -10.09 2.76
CA GLU A 84 17.52 -11.32 3.26
C GLU A 84 16.46 -12.39 3.57
N ALA A 85 15.38 -12.01 4.27
CA ALA A 85 14.30 -12.93 4.59
C ALA A 85 13.61 -13.49 3.35
N ILE A 86 13.34 -12.66 2.33
CA ILE A 86 12.75 -13.09 1.07
C ILE A 86 13.68 -14.06 0.35
N THR A 87 14.99 -13.79 0.32
CA THR A 87 15.99 -14.66 -0.30
C THR A 87 15.99 -16.03 0.38
N ILE A 88 16.08 -16.06 1.71
CA ILE A 88 16.00 -17.33 2.48
C ILE A 88 14.70 -18.09 2.21
N ALA A 89 13.56 -17.38 2.18
CA ALA A 89 12.27 -18.02 1.94
C ALA A 89 12.19 -18.62 0.52
N ARG A 90 12.69 -17.89 -0.50
CA ARG A 90 12.73 -18.38 -1.90
C ARG A 90 13.61 -19.61 -2.05
N GLU A 91 14.78 -19.63 -1.44
CA GLU A 91 15.69 -20.81 -1.42
C GLU A 91 15.03 -22.01 -0.76
N ARG A 92 14.10 -21.80 0.16
CA ARG A 92 13.35 -22.85 0.89
C ARG A 92 11.99 -23.18 0.26
N GLY A 93 11.69 -22.68 -0.95
CA GLY A 93 10.51 -23.06 -1.72
C GLY A 93 9.30 -22.13 -1.59
N LEU A 94 9.49 -20.87 -1.17
CA LEU A 94 8.42 -19.87 -1.25
C LEU A 94 8.11 -19.59 -2.74
N ALA A 95 6.93 -20.00 -3.19
CA ALA A 95 6.47 -19.85 -4.59
C ALA A 95 5.43 -18.73 -4.75
N LEU A 96 4.73 -18.33 -3.68
CA LEU A 96 3.67 -17.33 -3.74
C LEU A 96 4.18 -15.96 -4.20
N PRO A 97 3.35 -15.20 -4.93
CA PRO A 97 3.64 -13.79 -5.22
C PRO A 97 3.75 -12.98 -3.93
N LEU A 98 4.82 -12.17 -3.84
CA LEU A 98 5.02 -11.18 -2.79
C LEU A 98 4.64 -9.80 -3.30
N LEU A 99 3.88 -9.06 -2.50
CA LEU A 99 3.49 -7.69 -2.78
C LEU A 99 4.08 -6.76 -1.71
N ASN A 100 4.63 -5.61 -2.14
CA ASN A 100 4.95 -4.52 -1.21
C ASN A 100 3.69 -3.65 -1.01
N ASN A 101 3.17 -3.62 0.22
CA ASN A 101 2.10 -2.70 0.61
C ASN A 101 2.76 -1.36 0.98
N PHE A 102 2.79 -0.48 0.01
CA PHE A 102 3.70 0.64 -0.12
C PHE A 102 2.98 1.98 0.06
N ASN A 103 3.49 2.83 0.93
CA ASN A 103 2.90 4.14 1.18
C ASN A 103 3.19 5.21 0.10
N GLY A 104 4.01 4.91 -0.89
CA GLY A 104 4.37 5.81 -1.99
C GLY A 104 5.46 6.84 -1.67
N TYR A 105 6.00 6.90 -0.45
CA TYR A 105 6.87 8.00 0.00
C TYR A 105 8.37 7.69 0.00
N ALA A 106 8.76 6.43 -0.04
CA ALA A 106 10.18 6.07 0.03
C ALA A 106 11.04 6.77 -1.05
N PRO A 107 12.32 7.03 -0.78
CA PRO A 107 13.24 7.49 -1.82
C PRO A 107 13.28 6.52 -3.00
N ALA A 108 13.22 7.05 -4.22
CA ALA A 108 13.20 6.26 -5.46
C ALA A 108 14.36 5.24 -5.57
N ALA A 109 15.53 5.58 -5.02
CA ALA A 109 16.67 4.67 -4.97
C ALA A 109 16.38 3.42 -4.13
N LEU A 110 15.65 3.56 -3.02
CA LEU A 110 15.24 2.42 -2.18
C LEU A 110 14.17 1.59 -2.90
N THR A 111 13.16 2.23 -3.47
CA THR A 111 12.14 1.54 -4.27
C THR A 111 12.80 0.71 -5.37
N ARG A 112 13.73 1.30 -6.15
CA ARG A 112 14.46 0.60 -7.22
C ARG A 112 15.21 -0.64 -6.72
N ARG A 113 15.79 -0.58 -5.52
CA ARG A 113 16.48 -1.74 -4.90
C ARG A 113 15.52 -2.86 -4.50
N LEU A 114 14.27 -2.52 -4.15
CA LEU A 114 13.27 -3.49 -3.71
C LEU A 114 12.50 -4.15 -4.87
N LEU A 115 12.43 -3.51 -6.04
CA LEU A 115 11.68 -4.02 -7.20
C LEU A 115 11.91 -5.50 -7.52
N PRO A 116 13.16 -6.03 -7.53
CA PRO A 116 13.42 -7.44 -7.91
C PRO A 116 12.83 -8.48 -6.96
N TYR A 117 12.47 -8.11 -5.74
CA TYR A 117 12.05 -9.02 -4.69
C TYR A 117 10.52 -9.18 -4.61
N PHE A 118 9.77 -8.29 -5.27
CA PHE A 118 8.31 -8.27 -5.24
C PHE A 118 7.75 -8.49 -6.66
N GLN A 119 6.69 -9.27 -6.75
CA GLN A 119 5.94 -9.45 -8.00
C GLN A 119 4.97 -8.30 -8.26
N GLY A 120 4.71 -7.48 -7.26
CA GLY A 120 3.87 -6.30 -7.43
C GLY A 120 3.84 -5.40 -6.19
N TYR A 121 3.10 -4.32 -6.34
CA TYR A 121 2.92 -3.32 -5.30
C TYR A 121 1.43 -3.03 -5.09
N VAL A 122 1.04 -2.84 -3.84
CA VAL A 122 -0.20 -2.19 -3.46
C VAL A 122 0.21 -0.80 -2.97
N MET A 123 0.08 0.20 -3.82
CA MET A 123 0.60 1.54 -3.56
C MET A 123 -0.50 2.50 -3.14
N ASP A 124 -0.37 3.07 -1.96
CA ASP A 124 -1.19 4.21 -1.57
C ASP A 124 -0.77 5.47 -2.33
N PHE A 125 -1.75 6.20 -2.87
CA PHE A 125 -1.58 7.56 -3.37
C PHE A 125 -2.37 8.51 -2.47
N LYS A 126 -1.73 8.99 -1.38
CA LYS A 126 -2.43 9.64 -0.25
C LYS A 126 -2.74 11.11 -0.48
N TYR A 127 -1.78 11.87 -1.02
CA TYR A 127 -1.86 13.33 -1.12
C TYR A 127 -1.46 13.83 -2.50
N ALA A 128 -2.26 14.75 -3.01
CA ALA A 128 -1.89 15.64 -4.12
C ALA A 128 -1.39 16.99 -3.61
N ASP A 129 -1.76 17.34 -2.36
CA ASP A 129 -1.37 18.57 -1.68
C ASP A 129 -0.21 18.32 -0.70
N ALA A 130 0.92 19.00 -0.92
CA ALA A 130 2.12 18.90 -0.09
C ALA A 130 1.90 19.43 1.34
N ALA A 131 1.13 20.49 1.51
CA ALA A 131 0.83 21.05 2.84
C ALA A 131 -0.07 20.10 3.66
N LEU A 132 -1.02 19.44 3.00
CA LEU A 132 -1.83 18.39 3.63
C LEU A 132 -0.96 17.19 4.02
N GLY A 133 -0.05 16.77 3.15
CA GLY A 133 0.91 15.68 3.42
C GLY A 133 1.82 15.99 4.60
N GLU A 134 2.34 17.21 4.69
CA GLU A 134 3.13 17.68 5.83
C GLU A 134 2.31 17.66 7.13
N ARG A 135 1.14 18.26 7.11
CA ARG A 135 0.28 18.41 8.29
C ARG A 135 -0.22 17.07 8.84
N LEU A 136 -0.60 16.14 7.97
CA LEU A 136 -1.22 14.87 8.39
C LEU A 136 -0.25 13.72 8.52
N SER A 137 0.93 13.79 7.90
CA SER A 137 1.85 12.65 7.82
C SER A 137 3.33 13.02 7.90
N ALA A 138 3.68 14.28 8.20
CA ALA A 138 5.05 14.80 8.17
C ALA A 138 5.77 14.49 6.84
N ALA A 139 5.06 14.57 5.72
CA ALA A 139 5.52 14.19 4.41
C ALA A 139 5.31 15.29 3.34
N PRO A 140 6.02 16.45 3.44
CA PRO A 140 5.82 17.58 2.53
C PRO A 140 6.19 17.28 1.07
N ALA A 141 7.09 16.34 0.84
CA ALA A 141 7.50 15.93 -0.51
C ALA A 141 6.61 14.82 -1.10
N TYR A 142 5.47 14.47 -0.45
CA TYR A 142 4.67 13.30 -0.82
C TYR A 142 4.23 13.30 -2.29
N PRO A 143 3.60 14.35 -2.84
CA PRO A 143 3.11 14.30 -4.22
C PRO A 143 4.21 14.00 -5.24
N ALA A 144 5.36 14.67 -5.10
CA ALA A 144 6.49 14.47 -6.00
C ALA A 144 7.07 13.04 -5.91
N ARG A 145 7.27 12.53 -4.68
CA ARG A 145 7.78 11.17 -4.46
C ARG A 145 6.80 10.09 -4.92
N ALA A 146 5.51 10.28 -4.67
CA ALA A 146 4.49 9.33 -5.10
C ALA A 146 4.44 9.23 -6.63
N VAL A 147 4.51 10.36 -7.35
CA VAL A 147 4.56 10.37 -8.82
C VAL A 147 5.86 9.72 -9.33
N GLU A 148 7.01 10.02 -8.72
CA GLU A 148 8.29 9.40 -9.09
C GLU A 148 8.26 7.88 -8.89
N ASN A 149 7.76 7.41 -7.75
CA ASN A 149 7.63 5.99 -7.47
C ASN A 149 6.62 5.30 -8.42
N LEU A 150 5.49 5.94 -8.72
CA LEU A 150 4.53 5.40 -9.69
C LEU A 150 5.17 5.25 -11.08
N ALA A 151 5.98 6.21 -11.51
CA ALA A 151 6.72 6.12 -12.77
C ALA A 151 7.75 4.97 -12.77
N LEU A 152 8.47 4.77 -11.66
CA LEU A 152 9.38 3.63 -11.50
C LEU A 152 8.65 2.28 -11.57
N LEU A 153 7.53 2.16 -10.85
CA LEU A 153 6.70 0.95 -10.87
C LEU A 153 6.15 0.69 -12.27
N SER A 154 5.66 1.73 -12.96
CA SER A 154 5.16 1.63 -14.33
C SER A 154 6.24 1.18 -15.31
N SER A 155 7.45 1.71 -15.19
CA SER A 155 8.58 1.32 -16.02
C SER A 155 9.04 -0.12 -15.79
N HIS A 156 8.94 -0.61 -14.53
CA HIS A 156 9.41 -1.96 -14.17
C HIS A 156 8.40 -3.05 -14.51
N TYR A 157 7.11 -2.84 -14.18
CA TYR A 157 6.09 -3.88 -14.32
C TYR A 157 5.34 -3.82 -15.65
N GLY A 158 5.21 -2.64 -16.27
CA GLY A 158 4.27 -2.45 -17.37
C GLY A 158 2.81 -2.64 -16.94
N PRO A 159 1.88 -2.93 -17.85
CA PRO A 159 0.48 -3.24 -17.51
C PRO A 159 0.37 -4.47 -16.61
N ASN A 160 -0.66 -4.48 -15.74
CA ASN A 160 -0.91 -5.60 -14.85
C ASN A 160 -1.10 -6.91 -15.63
N ARG A 161 -0.50 -7.97 -15.11
CA ARG A 161 -0.69 -9.34 -15.61
C ARG A 161 -1.47 -10.15 -14.60
N TYR A 162 -2.51 -10.81 -15.07
CA TYR A 162 -3.39 -11.65 -14.27
C TYR A 162 -3.33 -13.11 -14.71
N ALA A 163 -3.50 -14.04 -13.78
CA ALA A 163 -3.71 -15.44 -14.07
C ALA A 163 -5.13 -15.66 -14.62
N GLU A 164 -5.42 -16.83 -15.18
CA GLU A 164 -6.74 -17.22 -15.70
C GLU A 164 -7.85 -17.11 -14.62
N ASN A 165 -7.51 -17.32 -13.36
CA ASN A 165 -8.42 -17.18 -12.22
C ASN A 165 -8.58 -15.72 -11.74
N GLY A 166 -8.03 -14.74 -12.44
CA GLY A 166 -8.11 -13.32 -12.14
C GLY A 166 -7.15 -12.82 -11.05
N LEU A 167 -6.25 -13.68 -10.54
CA LEU A 167 -5.25 -13.27 -9.55
C LEU A 167 -4.09 -12.51 -10.19
N LEU A 168 -3.65 -11.44 -9.53
CA LEU A 168 -2.53 -10.62 -9.98
C LEU A 168 -1.22 -11.42 -9.95
N GLN A 169 -0.60 -11.61 -11.09
CA GLN A 169 0.72 -12.25 -11.19
C GLN A 169 1.85 -11.23 -11.09
N SER A 170 1.65 -10.05 -11.65
CA SER A 170 2.64 -8.97 -11.63
C SER A 170 1.98 -7.63 -11.92
N GLY A 171 2.40 -6.59 -11.21
CA GLY A 171 1.93 -5.24 -11.47
C GLY A 171 1.61 -4.42 -10.21
N VAL A 172 0.71 -3.45 -10.34
CA VAL A 172 0.41 -2.49 -9.29
C VAL A 172 -1.09 -2.33 -9.09
N LEU A 173 -1.50 -2.29 -7.83
CA LEU A 173 -2.82 -1.81 -7.41
C LEU A 173 -2.64 -0.49 -6.70
N LEU A 174 -3.46 0.50 -7.05
CA LEU A 174 -3.46 1.79 -6.39
C LEU A 174 -4.55 1.84 -5.33
N ARG A 175 -4.28 2.55 -4.24
CA ARG A 175 -5.25 2.86 -3.20
C ARG A 175 -5.27 4.36 -2.92
N HIS A 176 -6.44 4.92 -2.74
CA HIS A 176 -6.61 6.28 -2.25
C HIS A 176 -7.68 6.31 -1.16
N LEU A 177 -7.27 6.66 0.06
CA LEU A 177 -8.19 6.90 1.17
C LEU A 177 -8.79 8.30 1.05
N ILE A 178 -10.10 8.40 0.98
CA ILE A 178 -10.81 9.67 0.98
C ILE A 178 -10.78 10.25 2.41
N LEU A 179 -10.03 11.33 2.59
CA LEU A 179 -9.92 11.98 3.89
C LEU A 179 -11.15 12.87 4.16
N PRO A 180 -11.80 12.73 5.32
CA PRO A 180 -12.93 13.57 5.70
C PRO A 180 -12.59 15.06 5.64
N GLY A 181 -13.44 15.84 4.95
CA GLY A 181 -13.24 17.28 4.78
C GLY A 181 -12.16 17.71 3.79
N ALA A 182 -11.34 16.78 3.25
CA ALA A 182 -10.27 17.09 2.30
C ALA A 182 -10.61 16.59 0.87
N TRP A 183 -11.82 16.83 0.42
CA TRP A 183 -12.34 16.36 -0.87
C TRP A 183 -11.51 16.82 -2.08
N GLN A 184 -11.01 18.06 -2.02
CA GLN A 184 -10.19 18.65 -3.06
C GLN A 184 -8.89 17.84 -3.24
N ASN A 185 -8.28 17.36 -2.15
CA ASN A 185 -7.12 16.48 -2.24
C ASN A 185 -7.43 15.20 -3.05
N THR A 186 -8.60 14.60 -2.87
CA THR A 186 -9.01 13.43 -3.65
C THR A 186 -9.21 13.77 -5.14
N GLU A 187 -9.88 14.91 -5.44
CA GLU A 187 -10.08 15.34 -6.82
C GLU A 187 -8.74 15.59 -7.53
N GLU A 188 -7.81 16.25 -6.87
CA GLU A 188 -6.46 16.50 -7.39
C GLU A 188 -5.63 15.23 -7.51
N ALA A 189 -5.74 14.30 -6.54
CA ALA A 189 -5.10 12.98 -6.60
C ALA A 189 -5.59 12.17 -7.81
N LEU A 190 -6.89 12.17 -8.10
CA LEU A 190 -7.44 11.54 -9.30
C LEU A 190 -6.88 12.16 -10.58
N ARG A 191 -6.78 13.50 -10.67
CA ARG A 191 -6.17 14.18 -11.83
C ARG A 191 -4.68 13.84 -12.00
N LEU A 192 -3.92 13.78 -10.91
CA LEU A 192 -2.52 13.36 -10.95
C LEU A 192 -2.39 11.91 -11.40
N LEU A 193 -3.23 11.01 -10.88
CA LEU A 193 -3.24 9.61 -11.30
C LEU A 193 -3.59 9.47 -12.79
N ALA A 194 -4.61 10.17 -13.28
CA ALA A 194 -4.95 10.16 -14.70
C ALA A 194 -3.76 10.59 -15.59
N LYS A 195 -2.98 11.56 -15.13
CA LYS A 195 -1.80 12.07 -15.86
C LYS A 195 -0.58 11.16 -15.77
N HIS A 196 -0.36 10.49 -14.63
CA HIS A 196 0.90 9.81 -14.29
C HIS A 196 0.79 8.29 -14.16
N ASN A 197 -0.34 7.68 -14.53
CA ASN A 197 -0.56 6.24 -14.54
C ASN A 197 -0.66 5.68 -15.97
N PRO A 198 0.45 5.63 -16.73
CA PRO A 198 0.41 5.25 -18.15
C PRO A 198 0.03 3.78 -18.36
N CYS A 199 0.17 2.94 -17.34
CA CYS A 199 -0.19 1.52 -17.38
C CYS A 199 -1.66 1.25 -17.06
N GLY A 200 -2.45 2.27 -16.70
CA GLY A 200 -3.86 2.11 -16.35
C GLY A 200 -4.08 1.24 -15.11
N TYR A 201 -3.20 1.33 -14.11
CA TYR A 201 -3.37 0.58 -12.86
C TYR A 201 -4.69 0.91 -12.19
N PRO A 202 -5.45 -0.10 -11.77
CA PRO A 202 -6.74 0.12 -11.14
C PRO A 202 -6.61 0.73 -9.74
N LEU A 203 -7.61 1.50 -9.34
CA LEU A 203 -7.66 2.25 -8.09
C LEU A 203 -8.75 1.72 -7.17
N SER A 204 -8.39 1.36 -5.94
CA SER A 204 -9.33 1.24 -4.82
C SER A 204 -9.54 2.64 -4.21
N LEU A 205 -10.70 3.21 -4.44
CA LEU A 205 -11.13 4.48 -3.84
C LEU A 205 -11.85 4.18 -2.52
N LEU A 206 -11.17 4.40 -1.39
CA LEU A 206 -11.58 3.95 -0.07
C LEU A 206 -12.36 5.04 0.69
N PRO A 207 -13.68 4.89 0.89
CA PRO A 207 -14.51 5.87 1.61
C PRO A 207 -14.53 5.65 3.13
N ASP A 208 -14.12 4.46 3.59
CA ASP A 208 -14.28 4.04 4.99
C ASP A 208 -13.10 4.52 5.83
N PHE A 209 -13.16 5.79 6.22
CA PHE A 209 -12.18 6.36 7.13
C PHE A 209 -12.44 5.91 8.58
N VAL A 210 -11.42 5.35 9.21
CA VAL A 210 -11.48 4.96 10.63
C VAL A 210 -10.59 5.92 11.43
N PRO A 211 -11.12 6.61 12.45
CA PRO A 211 -10.34 7.55 13.26
C PRO A 211 -9.47 6.83 14.29
N GLU A 212 -8.30 6.39 13.86
CA GLU A 212 -7.30 5.72 14.70
C GLU A 212 -6.09 6.62 14.98
N GLY A 213 -5.19 6.15 15.82
CA GLY A 213 -3.96 6.84 16.16
C GLY A 213 -4.20 8.21 16.83
N ASN A 214 -3.64 9.26 16.24
CA ASN A 214 -3.76 10.63 16.71
C ASN A 214 -4.71 11.48 15.84
N THR A 215 -5.71 10.85 15.23
CA THR A 215 -6.64 11.49 14.29
C THR A 215 -7.29 12.76 14.86
N ALA A 216 -7.77 12.71 16.11
CA ALA A 216 -8.49 13.82 16.74
C ALA A 216 -7.65 15.11 16.88
N ALA A 217 -6.32 15.02 16.81
CA ALA A 217 -5.44 16.17 16.86
C ALA A 217 -5.36 16.93 15.51
N VAL A 218 -5.74 16.30 14.40
CA VAL A 218 -5.51 16.84 13.05
C VAL A 218 -6.75 16.87 12.17
N LEU A 219 -7.77 16.07 12.47
CA LEU A 219 -9.04 15.99 11.76
C LEU A 219 -10.20 16.05 12.76
N SER A 220 -11.30 16.69 12.34
CA SER A 220 -12.52 16.81 13.13
C SER A 220 -13.65 15.97 12.54
N PRO A 221 -14.56 15.41 13.38
CA PRO A 221 -15.76 14.75 12.88
C PRO A 221 -16.67 15.70 12.08
N PRO A 222 -17.56 15.18 11.22
CA PRO A 222 -17.80 13.76 11.01
C PRO A 222 -16.71 13.10 10.16
N TYR A 223 -16.37 11.85 10.49
CA TYR A 223 -15.35 11.07 9.76
C TYR A 223 -15.90 10.24 8.60
N THR A 224 -17.14 10.48 8.23
CA THR A 224 -17.82 9.78 7.14
C THR A 224 -17.76 10.53 5.82
N VAL A 225 -17.64 9.82 4.72
CA VAL A 225 -17.76 10.38 3.37
C VAL A 225 -19.25 10.41 2.98
N PRO A 226 -19.86 11.61 2.75
CA PRO A 226 -21.24 11.68 2.31
C PRO A 226 -21.45 10.92 0.99
N ALA A 227 -22.51 10.12 0.90
CA ALA A 227 -22.79 9.30 -0.29
C ALA A 227 -22.88 10.12 -1.60
N GLY A 228 -23.38 11.36 -1.54
CA GLY A 228 -23.38 12.27 -2.69
C GLY A 228 -21.97 12.66 -3.14
N ARG A 229 -21.07 12.90 -2.19
CA ARG A 229 -19.67 13.24 -2.48
C ARG A 229 -18.92 12.03 -3.04
N LEU A 230 -19.14 10.83 -2.48
CA LEU A 230 -18.54 9.61 -3.03
C LEU A 230 -18.93 9.40 -4.49
N ARG A 231 -20.23 9.53 -4.83
CA ARG A 231 -20.67 9.42 -6.22
C ARG A 231 -20.02 10.45 -7.16
N GLN A 232 -19.83 11.69 -6.69
CA GLN A 232 -19.14 12.74 -7.48
C GLN A 232 -17.68 12.36 -7.76
N LEU A 233 -16.96 11.83 -6.76
CA LEU A 233 -15.56 11.39 -6.92
C LEU A 233 -15.45 10.16 -7.82
N GLN A 234 -16.38 9.22 -7.73
CA GLN A 234 -16.44 8.07 -8.62
C GLN A 234 -16.76 8.49 -10.08
N ALA A 235 -17.66 9.44 -10.28
CA ALA A 235 -17.94 10.00 -11.60
C ALA A 235 -16.71 10.71 -12.17
N LEU A 236 -16.01 11.51 -11.38
CA LEU A 236 -14.76 12.14 -11.81
C LEU A 236 -13.70 11.11 -12.19
N ALA A 237 -13.54 10.03 -11.42
CA ALA A 237 -12.62 8.96 -11.77
C ALA A 237 -12.95 8.32 -13.12
N ALA A 238 -14.24 8.06 -13.38
CA ALA A 238 -14.71 7.54 -14.66
C ALA A 238 -14.47 8.52 -15.83
N GLU A 239 -14.75 9.82 -15.65
CA GLU A 239 -14.47 10.88 -16.63
C GLU A 239 -12.97 10.97 -16.98
N LEU A 240 -12.11 10.74 -15.99
CA LEU A 240 -10.65 10.73 -16.14
C LEU A 240 -10.10 9.40 -16.68
N GLY A 241 -10.95 8.41 -16.97
CA GLY A 241 -10.55 7.10 -17.48
C GLY A 241 -9.84 6.21 -16.45
N ILE A 242 -10.03 6.47 -15.15
CA ILE A 242 -9.47 5.66 -14.06
C ILE A 242 -10.39 4.47 -13.78
N SER A 243 -9.85 3.25 -13.91
CA SER A 243 -10.55 2.02 -13.54
C SER A 243 -10.63 1.90 -12.01
N LEU A 244 -11.84 1.85 -11.47
CA LEU A 244 -12.06 1.56 -10.04
C LEU A 244 -12.24 0.06 -9.82
N LEU A 245 -11.70 -0.44 -8.66
CA LEU A 245 -11.86 -1.82 -8.19
C LEU A 245 -13.14 -2.01 -7.39
#